data_1e4352a3a91a69a9eaa2835d7f2a61aa
#
_entry.id   1e4352a3a91a69a9eaa2835d7f2a61aa
#
_cell.length_a   1.000
_cell.length_b   1.000
_cell.length_c   1.000
_cell.angle_alpha   90.00
_cell.angle_beta   90.00
_cell.angle_gamma   90.00
#
_symmetry.space_group_name_H-M   'P 1'
#
loop_
_entity.id
_entity.type
_entity.pdbx_description
1 polymer ?
#
loop_
_entity_poly.entity_id
_entity_poly.type
_entity_poly.pdbx_seq_one_letter_code
_entity_poly.pdbx_strand_id
1 'polypeptide(L)'
;VPAQKFSLKKFFTTPAANSDSRETTMSFHNLLGTNPLPSASDQGAEPMSAVIYFANGSAQISAKGRAIVAKLVAMAGDENTIIRVVGHASRRTRDMDPVKHKLVNLNVSVQRANAVVAEILRRGVPRSKIEAVARGASMPMYLEIMPAGEAGNRRVEIFVERLS
;
A
#
# COMPACT_ATOMS: atom_id res chain seq x y z
N VAL A 1 -5.33 6.44 -20.25
CA VAL A 1 -6.29 6.02 -19.21
C VAL A 1 -6.34 7.13 -18.19
N PRO A 2 -7.48 7.78 -17.96
CA PRO A 2 -7.57 8.89 -17.03
C PRO A 2 -7.18 8.46 -15.62
N ALA A 3 -6.30 9.24 -14.99
CA ALA A 3 -5.91 9.06 -13.62
C ALA A 3 -7.13 9.32 -12.73
N GLN A 4 -7.68 8.26 -12.16
CA GLN A 4 -8.72 8.41 -11.15
C GLN A 4 -8.11 9.05 -9.90
N LYS A 5 -8.71 10.15 -9.48
CA LYS A 5 -8.35 10.85 -8.24
C LYS A 5 -8.76 9.98 -7.06
N PHE A 6 -7.77 9.33 -6.42
CA PHE A 6 -7.99 8.62 -5.18
C PHE A 6 -7.86 9.58 -4.01
N SER A 7 -8.90 9.65 -3.19
CA SER A 7 -8.80 10.25 -1.86
C SER A 7 -8.08 9.26 -0.96
N LEU A 8 -6.79 9.47 -0.77
CA LEU A 8 -5.92 8.59 0.01
C LEU A 8 -5.93 9.03 1.47
N LYS A 9 -6.83 8.48 2.26
CA LYS A 9 -6.64 8.46 3.71
C LYS A 9 -5.68 7.30 4.04
N LYS A 10 -4.41 7.61 4.28
CA LYS A 10 -3.34 6.62 4.51
C LYS A 10 -3.05 6.48 5.99
N PHE A 11 -3.12 5.27 6.48
CA PHE A 11 -2.58 4.90 7.79
C PHE A 11 -1.21 4.25 7.58
N PHE A 12 -0.19 4.77 8.24
CA PHE A 12 1.16 4.26 8.14
C PHE A 12 1.55 3.54 9.41
N THR A 13 2.05 2.33 9.24
CA THR A 13 2.87 1.69 10.25
C THR A 13 4.32 1.91 9.86
N THR A 14 5.02 2.80 10.55
CA THR A 14 6.46 2.95 10.39
C THR A 14 7.16 1.66 10.79
N PRO A 15 8.19 1.20 10.06
CA PRO A 15 9.04 0.13 10.54
C PRO A 15 9.83 0.66 11.74
N ALA A 16 9.43 0.25 12.94
CA ALA A 16 10.16 0.59 14.14
C ALA A 16 11.53 -0.09 14.11
N ALA A 17 12.56 0.71 14.02
CA ALA A 17 13.80 0.35 14.67
C ALA A 17 13.58 0.61 16.17
N ASN A 18 13.52 -0.44 16.93
CA ASN A 18 13.52 -0.55 18.37
C ASN A 18 12.18 -0.86 19.06
N SER A 19 12.30 -1.87 19.90
CA SER A 19 11.34 -2.34 20.87
C SER A 19 10.83 -1.22 21.76
N ASP A 20 9.67 -0.67 21.50
CA ASP A 20 8.68 -0.42 22.55
C ASP A 20 7.30 -0.16 21.94
N SER A 21 6.31 -0.75 22.55
CA SER A 21 4.96 -0.88 22.06
C SER A 21 4.19 0.42 22.22
N ARG A 22 4.22 1.29 21.20
CA ARG A 22 3.15 2.27 20.98
C ARG A 22 3.01 2.47 19.47
N GLU A 23 1.99 1.85 18.89
CA GLU A 23 1.54 2.16 17.55
C GLU A 23 1.04 3.61 17.52
N THR A 24 1.89 4.52 17.04
CA THR A 24 1.45 5.89 16.76
C THR A 24 0.90 5.90 15.34
N THR A 25 -0.40 5.75 15.23
CA THR A 25 -1.13 5.93 13.98
C THR A 25 -1.19 7.42 13.68
N MET A 26 -0.31 7.92 12.81
CA MET A 26 -0.40 9.30 12.34
C MET A 26 -1.21 9.37 11.06
N SER A 27 -2.35 10.06 11.12
CA SER A 27 -3.11 10.43 9.94
C SER A 27 -2.45 11.66 9.30
N PHE A 28 -2.01 11.53 8.04
CA PHE A 28 -1.36 12.63 7.29
C PHE A 28 -2.28 13.83 7.06
N HIS A 29 -3.58 13.68 7.27
CA HIS A 29 -4.55 14.77 7.11
C HIS A 29 -4.38 15.91 8.12
N ASN A 30 -3.82 15.62 9.30
CA ASN A 30 -3.63 16.62 10.36
C ASN A 30 -2.34 17.43 10.21
N LEU A 31 -1.42 17.05 9.33
CA LEU A 31 -0.13 17.74 9.18
C LEU A 31 -0.15 18.91 8.20
N LEU A 32 -1.13 19.02 7.31
CA LEU A 32 -1.16 20.05 6.27
C LEU A 32 -2.19 21.17 6.47
N GLY A 33 -2.95 21.17 7.56
CA GLY A 33 -3.76 22.30 8.01
C GLY A 33 -4.78 22.89 7.02
N THR A 34 -5.12 22.20 5.93
CA THR A 34 -5.89 22.76 4.80
C THR A 34 -7.25 22.11 4.55
N ASN A 35 -7.70 21.17 5.38
CA ASN A 35 -9.04 20.63 5.24
C ASN A 35 -9.90 20.97 6.46
N PRO A 36 -11.12 21.49 6.25
CA PRO A 36 -12.10 21.62 7.34
C PRO A 36 -12.36 20.24 7.94
N LEU A 37 -12.44 20.18 9.27
CA LEU A 37 -12.87 18.99 9.99
C LEU A 37 -14.16 18.46 9.36
N PRO A 38 -14.25 17.17 9.01
CA PRO A 38 -15.50 16.59 8.56
C PRO A 38 -16.53 16.80 9.66
N SER A 39 -17.69 17.34 9.28
CA SER A 39 -18.81 17.48 10.21
C SER A 39 -19.20 16.09 10.73
N ALA A 40 -19.61 16.02 11.98
CA ALA A 40 -19.95 14.79 12.71
C ALA A 40 -21.06 13.93 12.07
N SER A 41 -21.58 14.31 10.90
CA SER A 41 -22.64 13.61 10.16
C SER A 41 -22.11 12.67 9.07
N ASP A 42 -20.78 12.69 8.75
CA ASP A 42 -20.18 11.78 7.76
C ASP A 42 -19.45 10.63 8.48
N GLN A 43 -20.20 9.85 9.25
CA GLN A 43 -19.73 8.60 9.87
C GLN A 43 -19.71 7.44 8.86
N GLY A 44 -19.27 7.71 7.64
CA GLY A 44 -18.82 6.67 6.74
C GLY A 44 -17.62 5.98 7.36
N ALA A 45 -17.68 4.67 7.55
CA ALA A 45 -16.59 3.89 8.11
C ALA A 45 -15.27 4.28 7.44
N GLU A 46 -14.28 4.69 8.24
CA GLU A 46 -12.94 5.06 7.75
C GLU A 46 -12.41 3.95 6.82
N PRO A 47 -11.90 4.29 5.64
CA PRO A 47 -11.40 3.29 4.72
C PRO A 47 -10.23 2.54 5.36
N MET A 48 -10.40 1.24 5.51
CA MET A 48 -9.38 0.38 6.10
C MET A 48 -8.22 0.24 5.12
N SER A 49 -7.01 0.52 5.57
CA SER A 49 -5.82 0.38 4.73
C SER A 49 -4.66 -0.28 5.47
N ALA A 50 -3.76 -0.89 4.70
CA ALA A 50 -2.53 -1.48 5.23
C ALA A 50 -1.38 -1.32 4.23
N VAL A 51 -0.14 -1.33 4.74
CA VAL A 51 1.06 -1.26 3.93
C VAL A 51 1.96 -2.46 4.22
N ILE A 52 2.44 -3.10 3.15
CA ILE A 52 3.40 -4.22 3.20
C ILE A 52 4.69 -3.78 2.55
N TYR A 53 5.79 -3.89 3.28
CA TYR A 53 7.13 -3.56 2.79
C TYR A 53 7.86 -4.79 2.27
N PHE A 54 8.72 -4.58 1.26
CA PHE A 54 9.48 -5.64 0.60
C PHE A 54 10.98 -5.39 0.69
N ALA A 55 11.73 -6.48 0.76
CA ALA A 55 13.18 -6.43 0.66
C ALA A 55 13.64 -5.93 -0.72
N ASN A 56 14.87 -5.46 -0.81
CA ASN A 56 15.44 -5.00 -2.07
C ASN A 56 15.45 -6.13 -3.11
N GLY A 57 15.02 -5.81 -4.33
CA GLY A 57 14.95 -6.77 -5.43
C GLY A 57 13.96 -7.93 -5.23
N SER A 58 13.14 -7.92 -4.17
CA SER A 58 12.24 -9.02 -3.83
C SER A 58 10.77 -8.63 -3.97
N ALA A 59 9.95 -9.61 -4.35
CA ALA A 59 8.50 -9.59 -4.27
C ALA A 59 7.96 -10.64 -3.29
N GLN A 60 8.81 -11.19 -2.41
CA GLN A 60 8.42 -12.19 -1.43
C GLN A 60 7.80 -11.51 -0.20
N ILE A 61 6.58 -11.92 0.17
CA ILE A 61 5.89 -11.43 1.36
C ILE A 61 6.53 -12.03 2.61
N SER A 62 6.90 -11.16 3.55
CA SER A 62 7.41 -11.58 4.86
C SER A 62 6.31 -12.21 5.73
N ALA A 63 6.69 -12.90 6.81
CA ALA A 63 5.74 -13.42 7.79
C ALA A 63 4.85 -12.30 8.38
N LYS A 64 5.44 -11.14 8.67
CA LYS A 64 4.72 -9.94 9.11
C LYS A 64 3.72 -9.45 8.05
N GLY A 65 4.12 -9.43 6.78
CA GLY A 65 3.24 -9.05 5.67
C GLY A 65 2.04 -10.00 5.54
N ARG A 66 2.26 -11.30 5.68
CA ARG A 66 1.16 -12.29 5.68
C ARG A 66 0.20 -12.12 6.86
N ALA A 67 0.71 -11.78 8.04
CA ALA A 67 -0.12 -11.49 9.22
C ALA A 67 -0.98 -10.23 9.00
N ILE A 68 -0.43 -9.18 8.37
CA ILE A 68 -1.16 -7.96 8.00
C ILE A 68 -2.30 -8.32 7.04
N VAL A 69 -2.03 -9.09 5.98
CA VAL A 69 -3.08 -9.54 5.04
C VAL A 69 -4.16 -10.35 5.76
N ALA A 70 -3.76 -11.25 6.67
CA ALA A 70 -4.71 -12.05 7.45
C ALA A 70 -5.68 -11.17 8.24
N LYS A 71 -5.15 -10.21 8.97
CA LYS A 71 -5.93 -9.27 9.78
C LYS A 71 -6.87 -8.44 8.90
N LEU A 72 -6.36 -7.92 7.79
CA LEU A 72 -7.15 -7.09 6.88
C LEU A 72 -8.30 -7.88 6.26
N VAL A 73 -8.06 -9.11 5.79
CA VAL A 73 -9.11 -9.97 5.22
C VAL A 73 -10.17 -10.34 6.26
N ALA A 74 -9.75 -10.64 7.51
CA ALA A 74 -10.68 -10.94 8.59
C ALA A 74 -11.58 -9.74 8.94
N MET A 75 -11.07 -8.52 8.82
CA MET A 75 -11.83 -7.28 9.07
C MET A 75 -12.68 -6.85 7.88
N ALA A 76 -12.30 -7.24 6.66
CA ALA A 76 -13.00 -6.93 5.41
C ALA A 76 -14.22 -7.81 5.13
N GLY A 77 -14.66 -8.64 6.08
CA GLY A 77 -15.62 -9.74 5.98
C GLY A 77 -17.03 -9.40 5.47
N ASP A 78 -17.22 -8.27 4.82
CA ASP A 78 -18.50 -7.78 4.29
C ASP A 78 -18.62 -8.12 2.81
N GLU A 79 -19.81 -8.57 2.38
CA GLU A 79 -20.06 -8.91 0.97
C GLU A 79 -19.94 -7.71 0.03
N ASN A 80 -20.07 -6.50 0.55
CA ASN A 80 -20.09 -5.25 -0.22
C ASN A 80 -18.75 -4.50 -0.18
N THR A 81 -17.62 -5.22 -0.18
CA THR A 81 -16.29 -4.62 -0.15
C THR A 81 -15.45 -4.99 -1.38
N ILE A 82 -14.60 -4.05 -1.81
CA ILE A 82 -13.54 -4.27 -2.80
C ILE A 82 -12.19 -4.07 -2.10
N ILE A 83 -11.25 -4.95 -2.36
CA ILE A 83 -9.87 -4.84 -1.92
C ILE A 83 -9.01 -4.36 -3.08
N ARG A 84 -8.49 -3.14 -2.96
CA ARG A 84 -7.56 -2.57 -3.95
C ARG A 84 -6.13 -2.74 -3.49
N VAL A 85 -5.29 -3.30 -4.35
CA VAL A 85 -3.88 -3.58 -4.11
C VAL A 85 -3.04 -2.74 -5.04
N VAL A 86 -2.17 -1.86 -4.50
CA VAL A 86 -1.33 -0.95 -5.29
C VAL A 86 0.14 -1.25 -5.03
N GLY A 87 0.83 -1.77 -6.05
CA GLY A 87 2.25 -2.10 -5.99
C GLY A 87 3.16 -0.93 -6.37
N HIS A 88 4.24 -0.74 -5.61
CA HIS A 88 5.25 0.28 -5.82
C HIS A 88 6.67 -0.28 -5.84
N ALA A 89 7.57 0.45 -6.50
CA ALA A 89 9.00 0.21 -6.51
C ALA A 89 9.76 1.47 -6.07
N SER A 90 10.99 1.31 -5.61
CA SER A 90 11.94 2.39 -5.38
C SER A 90 12.49 2.88 -6.72
N ARG A 91 12.87 4.16 -6.80
CA ARG A 91 13.50 4.75 -7.99
C ARG A 91 14.95 4.31 -8.16
N ARG A 92 15.62 3.95 -7.07
CA ARG A 92 17.05 3.66 -7.08
C ARG A 92 17.29 2.27 -7.64
N THR A 93 17.57 2.24 -8.93
CA THR A 93 18.17 1.12 -9.65
C THR A 93 19.51 1.58 -10.22
N ARG A 94 20.43 0.62 -10.42
CA ARG A 94 21.75 0.88 -11.00
C ARG A 94 21.65 1.66 -12.31
N ASP A 95 22.74 2.30 -12.73
CA ASP A 95 22.87 3.00 -14.00
C ASP A 95 22.34 2.16 -15.15
N MET A 96 21.19 2.56 -15.67
CA MET A 96 20.57 1.95 -16.82
C MET A 96 19.75 3.00 -17.58
N ASP A 97 19.49 2.70 -18.85
CA ASP A 97 18.62 3.52 -19.69
C ASP A 97 17.30 3.86 -19.00
N PRO A 98 16.83 5.13 -19.06
CA PRO A 98 15.61 5.57 -18.36
C PRO A 98 14.35 4.78 -18.72
N VAL A 99 14.21 4.32 -19.96
CA VAL A 99 13.07 3.52 -20.41
C VAL A 99 13.12 2.13 -19.77
N LYS A 100 14.31 1.50 -19.84
CA LYS A 100 14.56 0.20 -19.22
C LYS A 100 14.34 0.27 -17.71
N HIS A 101 14.79 1.32 -17.06
CA HIS A 101 14.58 1.59 -15.63
C HIS A 101 13.08 1.63 -15.25
N LYS A 102 12.26 2.36 -16.04
CA LYS A 102 10.82 2.41 -15.83
C LYS A 102 10.17 1.02 -15.97
N LEU A 103 10.57 0.25 -16.98
CA LEU A 103 10.04 -1.11 -17.21
C LEU A 103 10.40 -2.06 -16.07
N VAL A 104 11.64 -2.04 -15.60
CA VAL A 104 12.09 -2.87 -14.46
C VAL A 104 11.29 -2.54 -13.21
N ASN A 105 11.13 -1.26 -12.89
CA ASN A 105 10.38 -0.82 -11.71
C ASN A 105 8.89 -1.14 -11.82
N LEU A 106 8.31 -1.01 -13.03
CA LEU A 106 6.94 -1.43 -13.26
C LEU A 106 6.79 -2.94 -13.04
N ASN A 107 7.67 -3.75 -13.61
CA ASN A 107 7.64 -5.21 -13.46
C ASN A 107 7.75 -5.63 -11.98
N VAL A 108 8.68 -5.05 -11.22
CA VAL A 108 8.83 -5.32 -9.79
C VAL A 108 7.56 -4.95 -9.02
N SER A 109 6.94 -3.81 -9.34
CA SER A 109 5.69 -3.39 -8.69
C SER A 109 4.52 -4.33 -9.02
N VAL A 110 4.44 -4.86 -10.25
CA VAL A 110 3.48 -5.90 -10.65
C VAL A 110 3.69 -7.18 -9.85
N GLN A 111 4.93 -7.65 -9.75
CA GLN A 111 5.26 -8.87 -9.00
C GLN A 111 4.87 -8.76 -7.53
N ARG A 112 5.13 -7.61 -6.90
CA ARG A 112 4.76 -7.34 -5.52
C ARG A 112 3.24 -7.31 -5.32
N ALA A 113 2.52 -6.60 -6.19
CA ALA A 113 1.06 -6.58 -6.15
C ALA A 113 0.49 -8.00 -6.32
N ASN A 114 0.98 -8.77 -7.29
CA ASN A 114 0.54 -10.14 -7.53
C ASN A 114 0.81 -11.08 -6.34
N ALA A 115 1.94 -10.91 -5.66
CA ALA A 115 2.25 -11.68 -4.45
C ALA A 115 1.22 -11.42 -3.34
N VAL A 116 0.82 -10.16 -3.14
CA VAL A 116 -0.22 -9.80 -2.16
C VAL A 116 -1.59 -10.31 -2.61
N VAL A 117 -1.95 -10.18 -3.88
CA VAL A 117 -3.20 -10.73 -4.43
C VAL A 117 -3.26 -12.24 -4.21
N ALA A 118 -2.18 -12.97 -4.48
CA ALA A 118 -2.12 -14.42 -4.26
C ALA A 118 -2.33 -14.77 -2.78
N GLU A 119 -1.81 -13.97 -1.86
CA GLU A 119 -2.03 -14.17 -0.41
C GLU A 119 -3.49 -13.92 -0.02
N ILE A 120 -4.13 -12.89 -0.57
CA ILE A 120 -5.54 -12.57 -0.35
C ILE A 120 -6.44 -13.69 -0.88
N LEU A 121 -6.17 -14.19 -2.10
CA LEU A 121 -6.90 -15.31 -2.71
C LEU A 121 -6.80 -16.59 -1.89
N ARG A 122 -5.60 -16.91 -1.36
CA ARG A 122 -5.40 -18.07 -0.47
C ARG A 122 -6.25 -18.02 0.80
N ARG A 123 -6.68 -16.82 1.20
CA ARG A 123 -7.57 -16.60 2.35
C ARG A 123 -9.05 -16.64 2.01
N GLY A 124 -9.38 -17.02 0.78
CA GLY A 124 -10.76 -17.24 0.35
C GLY A 124 -11.49 -16.01 -0.18
N VAL A 125 -10.81 -14.86 -0.34
CA VAL A 125 -11.43 -13.69 -0.98
C VAL A 125 -11.60 -13.96 -2.49
N PRO A 126 -12.79 -13.83 -3.06
CA PRO A 126 -13.01 -14.08 -4.48
C PRO A 126 -12.29 -13.05 -5.35
N ARG A 127 -11.79 -13.49 -6.50
CA ARG A 127 -11.03 -12.62 -7.43
C ARG A 127 -11.81 -11.39 -7.89
N SER A 128 -13.13 -11.50 -7.99
CA SER A 128 -14.04 -10.41 -8.37
C SER A 128 -14.02 -9.22 -7.39
N LYS A 129 -13.58 -9.44 -6.15
CA LYS A 129 -13.44 -8.41 -5.11
C LYS A 129 -12.04 -7.80 -5.02
N ILE A 130 -11.14 -8.16 -5.91
CA ILE A 130 -9.75 -7.71 -5.84
C ILE A 130 -9.40 -6.90 -7.08
N GLU A 131 -9.01 -5.65 -6.89
CA GLU A 131 -8.40 -4.80 -7.91
C GLU A 131 -6.90 -4.69 -7.65
N ALA A 132 -6.08 -4.90 -8.68
CA ALA A 132 -4.64 -4.78 -8.58
C ALA A 132 -4.12 -3.73 -9.56
N VAL A 133 -3.29 -2.82 -9.07
CA VAL A 133 -2.65 -1.76 -9.84
C VAL A 133 -1.15 -1.75 -9.54
N ALA A 134 -0.33 -1.56 -10.56
CA ALA A 134 1.11 -1.36 -10.43
C ALA A 134 1.48 0.07 -10.84
N ARG A 135 2.27 0.75 -10.02
CA ARG A 135 2.68 2.16 -10.23
C ARG A 135 4.18 2.30 -10.53
N GLY A 136 4.94 1.22 -10.48
CA GLY A 136 6.40 1.32 -10.60
C GLY A 136 6.96 2.27 -9.55
N ALA A 137 7.87 3.14 -9.96
CA ALA A 137 8.46 4.18 -9.12
C ALA A 137 7.84 5.58 -9.34
N SER A 138 6.66 5.66 -9.97
CA SER A 138 6.04 6.95 -10.35
C SER A 138 5.45 7.73 -9.16
N MET A 139 5.15 7.03 -8.06
CA MET A 139 4.53 7.61 -6.87
C MET A 139 5.36 7.31 -5.62
N PRO A 140 6.53 7.93 -5.46
CA PRO A 140 7.32 7.77 -4.26
C PRO A 140 6.60 8.43 -3.08
N MET A 141 6.63 7.77 -1.92
CA MET A 141 6.11 8.30 -0.67
C MET A 141 7.20 8.98 0.14
N TYR A 142 8.42 8.46 0.01
CA TYR A 142 9.59 8.95 0.72
C TYR A 142 10.64 9.45 -0.26
N LEU A 143 11.37 10.48 0.16
CA LEU A 143 12.56 10.91 -0.56
C LEU A 143 13.64 9.83 -0.46
N GLU A 144 14.23 9.47 -1.60
CA GLU A 144 15.25 8.41 -1.69
C GLU A 144 16.68 8.97 -1.55
N ILE A 145 16.86 9.91 -0.63
CA ILE A 145 18.18 10.44 -0.28
C ILE A 145 18.93 9.47 0.64
N MET A 146 18.17 8.69 1.43
CA MET A 146 18.67 7.71 2.37
C MET A 146 18.11 6.33 2.11
N PRO A 147 18.80 5.24 2.50
CA PRO A 147 18.34 3.87 2.34
C PRO A 147 16.95 3.61 2.96
N ALA A 148 16.59 4.32 4.03
CA ALA A 148 15.28 4.22 4.66
C ALA A 148 14.14 4.69 3.73
N GLY A 149 14.35 5.77 2.96
CA GLY A 149 13.37 6.24 1.97
C GLY A 149 13.16 5.23 0.84
N GLU A 150 14.24 4.62 0.34
CA GLU A 150 14.15 3.54 -0.65
C GLU A 150 13.37 2.35 -0.08
N ALA A 151 13.66 1.95 1.16
CA ALA A 151 12.95 0.86 1.83
C ALA A 151 11.45 1.15 1.95
N GLY A 152 11.06 2.39 2.30
CA GLY A 152 9.69 2.84 2.39
C GLY A 152 8.96 2.85 1.04
N ASN A 153 9.67 3.05 -0.07
CA ASN A 153 9.09 3.03 -1.41
C ASN A 153 8.93 1.62 -1.99
N ARG A 154 9.61 0.61 -1.44
CA ARG A 154 9.43 -0.81 -1.80
C ARG A 154 8.23 -1.40 -1.07
N ARG A 155 7.03 -1.00 -1.47
CA ARG A 155 5.81 -1.31 -0.73
C ARG A 155 4.64 -1.73 -1.63
N VAL A 156 3.65 -2.36 -0.99
CA VAL A 156 2.31 -2.53 -1.53
C VAL A 156 1.34 -1.89 -0.54
N GLU A 157 0.48 -1.04 -1.05
CA GLU A 157 -0.63 -0.45 -0.31
C GLU A 157 -1.90 -1.27 -0.59
N ILE A 158 -2.68 -1.55 0.45
CA ILE A 158 -3.94 -2.29 0.36
C ILE A 158 -5.03 -1.40 0.94
N PHE A 159 -6.11 -1.23 0.22
CA PHE A 159 -7.28 -0.45 0.63
C PHE A 159 -8.50 -1.35 0.58
N VAL A 160 -9.32 -1.31 1.63
CA VAL A 160 -10.65 -1.94 1.64
C VAL A 160 -11.67 -0.83 1.51
N GLU A 161 -12.41 -0.86 0.41
CA GLU A 161 -13.43 0.11 0.08
C GLU A 161 -14.81 -0.56 0.13
N ARG A 162 -15.78 0.07 0.79
CA ARG A 162 -17.18 -0.38 0.72
C ARG A 162 -17.83 0.15 -0.54
N LEU A 163 -18.55 -0.74 -1.22
CA LEU A 163 -19.44 -0.34 -2.32
C LEU A 163 -20.71 0.25 -1.70
N SER A 164 -21.02 1.48 -2.05
CA SER A 164 -22.26 2.17 -1.67
C SER A 164 -23.42 1.72 -2.55
#